data_913f2d876a5e6371694f7ebddf470e3e
#
_entry.id   913f2d876a5e6371694f7ebddf470e3e
#
_cell.length_a   1.000
_cell.length_b   1.000
_cell.length_c   1.000
_cell.angle_alpha   90.00
_cell.angle_beta   90.00
_cell.angle_gamma   90.00
#
_symmetry.space_group_name_H-M   'P 1'
#
loop_
_entity.id
_entity.type
_entity.pdbx_description
1 polymer ?
#
loop_
_entity_poly.entity_id
_entity_poly.type
_entity_poly.pdbx_seq_one_letter_code
_entity_poly.pdbx_strand_id
1 'polypeptide(L)'
;IVITKMLIAVYYCMADYNIWRMTYMEMWDIYDANKEKTGRLMKKNDWQLKDGEYHLTVLGVIERPDGKFLITQRVMTKAWAPGWWEVSGGAAQAGEESIDAVRREVREETGIDVTDARGGYVFTYKRENPGKGDNYFVDVYKFIKDVKDEDIHIQTEEALGYKFVTREELKQIAATGEFLHYDSIKQVFED
;
A
#
# COMPACT_ATOMS: atom_id res chain seq x y z
N ILE A 1 12.16 1.78 49.67
CA ILE A 1 12.81 0.74 48.81
C ILE A 1 11.83 0.23 47.74
N VAL A 2 10.52 0.03 48.05
CA VAL A 2 9.53 -0.48 47.04
C VAL A 2 9.19 0.58 46.00
N ILE A 3 9.03 1.85 46.40
CA ILE A 3 8.70 2.97 45.50
C ILE A 3 9.82 3.24 44.47
N THR A 4 11.08 3.13 44.90
CA THR A 4 12.24 3.33 44.00
C THR A 4 12.33 2.25 42.93
N LYS A 5 11.99 0.99 43.24
CA LYS A 5 11.97 -0.11 42.28
C LYS A 5 10.82 0.04 41.27
N MET A 6 9.66 0.54 41.68
CA MET A 6 8.55 0.82 40.75
C MET A 6 8.86 1.95 39.76
N LEU A 7 9.49 3.02 40.22
CA LEU A 7 9.90 4.14 39.36
C LEU A 7 10.97 3.72 38.33
N ILE A 8 11.90 2.86 38.70
CA ILE A 8 12.92 2.32 37.81
C ILE A 8 12.27 1.42 36.75
N ALA A 9 11.33 0.54 37.13
CA ALA A 9 10.63 -0.34 36.20
C ALA A 9 9.77 0.45 35.19
N VAL A 10 9.12 1.53 35.60
CA VAL A 10 8.36 2.42 34.72
C VAL A 10 9.29 3.18 33.78
N TYR A 11 10.46 3.61 34.24
CA TYR A 11 11.44 4.32 33.42
C TYR A 11 12.05 3.41 32.34
N TYR A 12 12.36 2.13 32.67
CA TYR A 12 12.83 1.16 31.70
C TYR A 12 11.73 0.80 30.68
N CYS A 13 10.50 0.60 31.12
CA CYS A 13 9.36 0.33 30.23
C CYS A 13 9.09 1.52 29.27
N MET A 14 9.21 2.77 29.74
CA MET A 14 9.07 3.95 28.89
C MET A 14 10.29 4.18 27.98
N ALA A 15 11.48 3.81 28.42
CA ALA A 15 12.68 3.86 27.59
C ALA A 15 12.61 2.81 26.48
N ASP A 16 12.20 1.58 26.78
CA ASP A 16 11.97 0.53 25.77
C ASP A 16 10.85 0.92 24.81
N TYR A 17 9.75 1.50 25.29
CA TYR A 17 8.65 2.00 24.43
C TYR A 17 9.11 3.14 23.51
N ASN A 18 9.96 4.05 23.98
CA ASN A 18 10.53 5.11 23.15
C ASN A 18 11.62 4.58 22.18
N ILE A 19 12.40 3.59 22.60
CA ILE A 19 13.37 2.92 21.74
C ILE A 19 12.62 2.18 20.63
N TRP A 20 11.53 1.45 20.92
CA TRP A 20 10.68 0.81 19.91
C TRP A 20 10.07 1.84 18.95
N ARG A 21 9.65 2.99 19.43
CA ARG A 21 9.08 4.08 18.60
C ARG A 21 10.13 4.80 17.74
N MET A 22 11.40 4.82 18.15
CA MET A 22 12.52 5.36 17.37
C MET A 22 13.08 4.38 16.34
N THR A 23 12.72 3.09 16.39
CA THR A 23 13.42 2.04 15.63
C THR A 23 12.74 1.65 14.32
N TYR A 24 11.60 2.22 13.96
CA TYR A 24 10.94 1.93 12.68
C TYR A 24 10.76 3.19 11.83
N MET A 25 11.88 3.77 11.41
CA MET A 25 11.83 4.65 10.24
C MET A 25 11.68 3.76 9.01
N GLU A 26 10.50 3.77 8.41
CA GLU A 26 10.27 3.08 7.16
C GLU A 26 11.21 3.65 6.09
N MET A 27 12.04 2.79 5.52
CA MET A 27 12.99 3.11 4.48
C MET A 27 12.55 2.44 3.18
N TRP A 28 12.85 3.06 2.06
CA TRP A 28 12.58 2.55 0.72
C TRP A 28 13.87 2.31 -0.04
N ASP A 29 13.94 1.22 -0.80
CA ASP A 29 14.97 1.02 -1.80
C ASP A 29 14.83 2.03 -2.94
N ILE A 30 15.95 2.55 -3.41
CA ILE A 30 16.00 3.40 -4.60
C ILE A 30 16.40 2.56 -5.80
N TYR A 31 15.64 2.70 -6.86
CA TYR A 31 15.84 2.02 -8.15
C TYR A 31 16.32 3.00 -9.20
N ASP A 32 17.05 2.51 -10.20
CA ASP A 32 17.37 3.24 -11.42
C ASP A 32 16.24 3.16 -12.46
N ALA A 33 16.45 3.75 -13.63
CA ALA A 33 15.46 3.75 -14.72
C ALA A 33 15.16 2.36 -15.31
N ASN A 34 16.02 1.36 -15.07
CA ASN A 34 15.85 -0.03 -15.48
C ASN A 34 15.18 -0.90 -14.39
N LYS A 35 14.76 -0.27 -13.28
CA LYS A 35 14.20 -0.95 -12.10
C LYS A 35 15.22 -1.83 -11.37
N GLU A 36 16.50 -1.48 -11.43
CA GLU A 36 17.55 -2.14 -10.67
C GLU A 36 17.81 -1.38 -9.36
N LYS A 37 17.95 -2.10 -8.23
CA LYS A 37 18.26 -1.49 -6.94
C LYS A 37 19.62 -0.82 -6.98
N THR A 38 19.70 0.48 -6.66
CA THR A 38 20.93 1.26 -6.66
C THR A 38 21.82 1.04 -5.44
N GLY A 39 21.29 0.37 -4.41
CA GLY A 39 21.91 0.25 -3.09
C GLY A 39 21.73 1.48 -2.20
N ARG A 40 21.11 2.54 -2.70
CA ARG A 40 20.69 3.70 -1.89
C ARG A 40 19.34 3.43 -1.22
N LEU A 41 19.18 4.00 -0.04
CA LEU A 41 17.91 4.01 0.69
C LEU A 41 17.41 5.46 0.84
N MET A 42 16.09 5.62 0.88
CA MET A 42 15.42 6.86 1.20
C MET A 42 14.43 6.64 2.33
N LYS A 43 14.32 7.60 3.24
CA LYS A 43 13.27 7.57 4.25
C LYS A 43 11.90 7.80 3.59
N LYS A 44 10.89 7.11 4.05
CA LYS A 44 9.50 7.31 3.63
C LYS A 44 9.11 8.80 3.68
N ASN A 45 8.54 9.30 2.60
CA ASN A 45 8.07 10.68 2.45
C ASN A 45 9.18 11.76 2.45
N ASP A 46 10.44 11.39 2.28
CA ASP A 46 11.54 12.36 2.21
C ASP A 46 11.64 13.05 0.83
N TRP A 47 11.09 12.42 -0.19
CA TRP A 47 10.97 12.94 -1.57
C TRP A 47 12.29 13.49 -2.15
N GLN A 48 13.41 12.84 -1.84
CA GLN A 48 14.75 13.24 -2.28
C GLN A 48 15.27 12.38 -3.44
N LEU A 49 14.39 11.89 -4.30
CA LEU A 49 14.77 11.18 -5.51
C LEU A 49 15.34 12.17 -6.53
N LYS A 50 16.47 11.80 -7.12
CA LYS A 50 17.06 12.51 -8.25
C LYS A 50 16.36 12.11 -9.54
N ASP A 51 16.62 12.87 -10.60
CA ASP A 51 16.18 12.49 -11.94
C ASP A 51 16.75 11.11 -12.30
N GLY A 52 15.87 10.21 -12.78
CA GLY A 52 16.24 8.83 -13.08
C GLY A 52 16.32 7.88 -11.87
N GLU A 53 15.98 8.37 -10.68
CA GLU A 53 15.81 7.54 -9.48
C GLU A 53 14.30 7.35 -9.17
N TYR A 54 13.95 6.17 -8.68
CA TYR A 54 12.57 5.76 -8.40
C TYR A 54 12.49 4.98 -7.09
N HIS A 55 11.35 5.02 -6.43
CA HIS A 55 11.00 4.00 -5.44
C HIS A 55 10.01 2.99 -6.03
N LEU A 56 9.66 1.95 -5.29
CA LEU A 56 8.70 0.93 -5.71
C LEU A 56 7.42 1.04 -4.90
N THR A 57 6.30 1.09 -5.62
CA THR A 57 4.94 0.98 -5.08
C THR A 57 4.30 -0.28 -5.64
N VAL A 58 3.38 -0.88 -4.89
CA VAL A 58 2.62 -2.05 -5.29
C VAL A 58 1.12 -1.78 -5.21
N LEU A 59 0.35 -2.38 -6.10
CA LEU A 59 -1.11 -2.37 -6.06
C LEU A 59 -1.63 -3.80 -6.14
N GLY A 60 -2.53 -4.15 -5.22
CA GLY A 60 -3.17 -5.46 -5.13
C GLY A 60 -4.66 -5.38 -5.45
N VAL A 61 -5.06 -5.85 -6.62
CA VAL A 61 -6.46 -5.99 -7.01
C VAL A 61 -6.98 -7.33 -6.52
N ILE A 62 -8.02 -7.32 -5.71
CA ILE A 62 -8.70 -8.54 -5.24
C ILE A 62 -9.98 -8.71 -6.03
N GLU A 63 -10.10 -9.83 -6.75
CA GLU A 63 -11.29 -10.24 -7.47
C GLU A 63 -11.90 -11.47 -6.80
N ARG A 64 -13.21 -11.43 -6.56
CA ARG A 64 -13.99 -12.59 -6.11
C ARG A 64 -14.33 -13.49 -7.31
N PRO A 65 -14.61 -14.79 -7.07
CA PRO A 65 -15.05 -15.70 -8.13
C PRO A 65 -16.34 -15.28 -8.86
N ASP A 66 -17.13 -14.39 -8.25
CA ASP A 66 -18.34 -13.80 -8.87
C ASP A 66 -18.01 -12.59 -9.79
N GLY A 67 -16.74 -12.28 -10.00
CA GLY A 67 -16.27 -11.20 -10.87
C GLY A 67 -16.35 -9.80 -10.25
N LYS A 68 -16.54 -9.69 -8.93
CA LYS A 68 -16.52 -8.41 -8.24
C LYS A 68 -15.16 -8.09 -7.64
N PHE A 69 -14.81 -6.82 -7.65
CA PHE A 69 -13.55 -6.29 -7.16
C PHE A 69 -13.72 -5.61 -5.81
N LEU A 70 -12.80 -5.88 -4.89
CA LEU A 70 -12.72 -5.16 -3.62
C LEU A 70 -12.08 -3.80 -3.85
N ILE A 71 -12.77 -2.75 -3.39
CA ILE A 71 -12.23 -1.39 -3.32
C ILE A 71 -12.44 -0.81 -1.94
N THR A 72 -11.53 0.05 -1.50
CA THR A 72 -11.60 0.77 -0.22
C THR A 72 -11.76 2.26 -0.46
N GLN A 73 -12.37 2.97 0.48
CA GLN A 73 -12.54 4.42 0.42
C GLN A 73 -11.62 5.11 1.42
N ARG A 74 -10.74 5.96 0.94
CA ARG A 74 -9.75 6.69 1.76
C ARG A 74 -10.42 7.57 2.80
N VAL A 75 -9.81 7.66 3.99
CA VAL A 75 -10.30 8.59 5.01
C VAL A 75 -10.16 10.04 4.57
N MET A 76 -11.04 10.92 5.11
CA MET A 76 -11.06 12.35 4.78
C MET A 76 -9.84 13.11 5.30
N THR A 77 -9.05 12.51 6.19
CA THR A 77 -7.83 13.10 6.76
C THR A 77 -6.57 12.91 5.90
N LYS A 78 -6.65 12.13 4.81
CA LYS A 78 -5.52 11.97 3.89
C LYS A 78 -5.18 13.28 3.20
N ALA A 79 -3.90 13.62 3.16
CA ALA A 79 -3.40 14.85 2.52
C ALA A 79 -3.61 14.87 1.01
N TRP A 80 -3.70 13.68 0.38
CA TRP A 80 -3.93 13.52 -1.04
C TRP A 80 -5.12 12.61 -1.30
N ALA A 81 -6.03 13.04 -2.21
CA ALA A 81 -7.24 12.33 -2.63
C ALA A 81 -8.11 11.81 -1.46
N PRO A 82 -8.51 12.67 -0.48
CA PRO A 82 -9.40 12.26 0.60
C PRO A 82 -10.77 11.83 0.04
N GLY A 83 -11.31 10.73 0.56
CA GLY A 83 -12.63 10.21 0.16
C GLY A 83 -12.65 9.45 -1.17
N TRP A 84 -11.55 9.39 -1.91
CA TRP A 84 -11.47 8.66 -3.17
C TRP A 84 -11.44 7.15 -2.94
N TRP A 85 -11.85 6.41 -3.95
CA TRP A 85 -11.78 4.95 -3.99
C TRP A 85 -10.44 4.48 -4.55
N GLU A 86 -9.98 3.36 -4.07
CA GLU A 86 -8.71 2.75 -4.49
C GLU A 86 -8.72 1.22 -4.35
N VAL A 87 -7.76 0.57 -4.94
CA VAL A 87 -7.36 -0.80 -4.59
C VAL A 87 -6.27 -0.73 -3.54
N SER A 88 -6.07 -1.82 -2.78
CA SER A 88 -5.02 -1.87 -1.75
C SER A 88 -3.65 -1.66 -2.35
N GLY A 89 -2.79 -0.92 -1.65
CA GLY A 89 -1.42 -0.72 -2.09
C GLY A 89 -0.65 0.31 -1.31
N GLY A 90 0.67 0.26 -1.50
CA GLY A 90 1.60 1.16 -0.83
C GLY A 90 3.03 0.96 -1.31
N ALA A 91 3.98 1.60 -0.64
CA ALA A 91 5.37 1.50 -1.00
C ALA A 91 6.04 0.23 -0.46
N ALA A 92 6.86 -0.42 -1.28
CA ALA A 92 7.71 -1.50 -0.81
C ALA A 92 8.77 -0.97 0.15
N GLN A 93 8.97 -1.67 1.26
CA GLN A 93 9.99 -1.34 2.24
C GLN A 93 11.38 -1.78 1.75
N ALA A 94 12.43 -1.17 2.28
CA ALA A 94 13.80 -1.50 1.93
C ALA A 94 14.10 -2.98 2.20
N GLY A 95 14.61 -3.68 1.20
CA GLY A 95 14.89 -5.11 1.25
C GLY A 95 13.68 -6.02 0.99
N GLU A 96 12.47 -5.46 0.88
CA GLU A 96 11.26 -6.22 0.61
C GLU A 96 11.16 -6.54 -0.89
N GLU A 97 10.70 -7.74 -1.23
CA GLU A 97 10.35 -8.08 -2.59
C GLU A 97 8.94 -7.61 -2.92
N SER A 98 8.69 -7.28 -4.19
CA SER A 98 7.42 -6.70 -4.65
C SER A 98 6.19 -7.54 -4.26
N ILE A 99 6.30 -8.88 -4.37
CA ILE A 99 5.21 -9.79 -3.99
C ILE A 99 4.94 -9.78 -2.49
N ASP A 100 5.98 -9.64 -1.67
CA ASP A 100 5.82 -9.59 -0.21
C ASP A 100 5.23 -8.25 0.22
N ALA A 101 5.65 -7.15 -0.45
CA ALA A 101 5.08 -5.82 -0.25
C ALA A 101 3.56 -5.81 -0.52
N VAL A 102 3.12 -6.33 -1.66
CA VAL A 102 1.68 -6.32 -1.97
C VAL A 102 0.86 -7.21 -1.03
N ARG A 103 1.41 -8.37 -0.60
CA ARG A 103 0.76 -9.24 0.40
C ARG A 103 0.62 -8.55 1.75
N ARG A 104 1.67 -7.83 2.17
CA ARG A 104 1.66 -7.04 3.41
C ARG A 104 0.61 -5.93 3.34
N GLU A 105 0.62 -5.11 2.29
CA GLU A 105 -0.31 -3.99 2.13
C GLU A 105 -1.77 -4.48 2.09
N VAL A 106 -2.08 -5.50 1.29
CA VAL A 106 -3.43 -6.09 1.24
C VAL A 106 -3.86 -6.57 2.63
N ARG A 107 -2.98 -7.25 3.36
CA ARG A 107 -3.29 -7.77 4.70
C ARG A 107 -3.45 -6.65 5.73
N GLU A 108 -2.60 -5.62 5.70
CA GLU A 108 -2.66 -4.49 6.63
C GLU A 108 -3.94 -3.68 6.42
N GLU A 109 -4.31 -3.38 5.17
CA GLU A 109 -5.45 -2.53 4.85
C GLU A 109 -6.80 -3.23 4.91
N THR A 110 -6.84 -4.54 4.60
CA THR A 110 -8.12 -5.26 4.45
C THR A 110 -8.27 -6.50 5.34
N GLY A 111 -7.20 -6.94 6.01
CA GLY A 111 -7.17 -8.18 6.78
C GLY A 111 -7.03 -9.45 5.93
N ILE A 112 -7.08 -9.34 4.58
CA ILE A 112 -7.11 -10.50 3.69
C ILE A 112 -5.69 -11.03 3.46
N ASP A 113 -5.49 -12.33 3.71
CA ASP A 113 -4.29 -13.04 3.30
C ASP A 113 -4.46 -13.57 1.87
N VAL A 114 -3.63 -13.10 0.95
CA VAL A 114 -3.65 -13.50 -0.47
C VAL A 114 -2.55 -14.49 -0.84
N THR A 115 -1.88 -15.09 0.15
CA THR A 115 -0.77 -16.03 -0.08
C THR A 115 -1.19 -17.26 -0.88
N ASP A 116 -2.39 -17.76 -0.66
CA ASP A 116 -3.01 -18.91 -1.33
C ASP A 116 -3.94 -18.52 -2.49
N ALA A 117 -4.05 -17.23 -2.81
CA ALA A 117 -4.90 -16.76 -3.90
C ALA A 117 -4.36 -17.19 -5.26
N ARG A 118 -5.25 -17.39 -6.22
CA ARG A 118 -4.87 -17.56 -7.64
C ARG A 118 -4.50 -16.21 -8.24
N GLY A 119 -3.65 -16.22 -9.27
CA GLY A 119 -3.18 -15.00 -9.92
C GLY A 119 -1.79 -14.59 -9.43
N GLY A 120 -1.50 -13.32 -9.42
CA GLY A 120 -0.20 -12.76 -9.05
C GLY A 120 0.14 -11.50 -9.84
N TYR A 121 1.42 -11.31 -10.15
CA TYR A 121 1.91 -10.15 -10.91
C TYR A 121 1.26 -10.10 -12.31
N VAL A 122 0.86 -8.87 -12.71
CA VAL A 122 0.25 -8.63 -14.03
C VAL A 122 1.15 -7.76 -14.89
N PHE A 123 1.52 -6.57 -14.42
CA PHE A 123 2.41 -5.66 -15.14
C PHE A 123 3.02 -4.61 -14.20
N THR A 124 4.03 -3.90 -14.72
CA THR A 124 4.61 -2.70 -14.11
C THR A 124 4.32 -1.49 -14.97
N TYR A 125 3.99 -0.35 -14.36
CA TYR A 125 4.08 0.94 -15.01
C TYR A 125 4.99 1.89 -14.22
N LYS A 126 5.40 2.97 -14.89
CA LYS A 126 6.28 3.98 -14.31
C LYS A 126 5.56 5.31 -14.25
N ARG A 127 5.71 6.01 -13.14
CA ARG A 127 5.25 7.38 -12.97
C ARG A 127 6.44 8.30 -12.74
N GLU A 128 6.49 9.38 -13.47
CA GLU A 128 7.53 10.38 -13.39
C GLU A 128 6.95 11.75 -13.07
N ASN A 129 7.49 12.40 -12.05
CA ASN A 129 7.21 13.77 -11.67
C ASN A 129 8.55 14.54 -11.61
N PRO A 130 9.12 14.94 -12.74
CA PRO A 130 10.42 15.59 -12.79
C PRO A 130 10.46 16.83 -11.89
N GLY A 131 11.54 16.94 -11.11
CA GLY A 131 11.76 18.06 -10.19
C GLY A 131 10.93 18.05 -8.91
N LYS A 132 10.07 17.03 -8.68
CA LYS A 132 9.31 16.87 -7.43
C LYS A 132 9.85 15.78 -6.52
N GLY A 133 10.84 14.99 -6.99
CA GLY A 133 11.41 13.87 -6.23
C GLY A 133 10.42 12.73 -5.94
N ASP A 134 9.35 12.64 -6.74
CA ASP A 134 8.23 11.70 -6.58
C ASP A 134 8.10 10.83 -7.84
N ASN A 135 9.17 10.06 -8.12
CA ASN A 135 9.17 9.10 -9.23
C ASN A 135 9.06 7.69 -8.68
N TYR A 136 8.22 6.85 -9.29
CA TYR A 136 8.08 5.48 -8.81
C TYR A 136 7.66 4.50 -9.90
N PHE A 137 8.08 3.25 -9.72
CA PHE A 137 7.48 2.11 -10.37
C PHE A 137 6.27 1.64 -9.59
N VAL A 138 5.28 1.12 -10.31
CA VAL A 138 4.11 0.48 -9.70
C VAL A 138 3.98 -0.92 -10.26
N ASP A 139 4.14 -1.91 -9.38
CA ASP A 139 3.84 -3.30 -9.70
C ASP A 139 2.38 -3.59 -9.38
N VAL A 140 1.64 -4.01 -10.39
CA VAL A 140 0.22 -4.33 -10.28
C VAL A 140 0.04 -5.85 -10.21
N TYR A 141 -0.69 -6.26 -9.18
CA TYR A 141 -1.04 -7.66 -8.91
C TYR A 141 -2.55 -7.85 -8.97
N LYS A 142 -2.98 -9.01 -9.41
CA LYS A 142 -4.38 -9.45 -9.37
C LYS A 142 -4.48 -10.77 -8.63
N PHE A 143 -5.29 -10.81 -7.62
CA PHE A 143 -5.53 -11.99 -6.78
C PHE A 143 -7.00 -12.39 -6.88
N ILE A 144 -7.26 -13.64 -7.25
CA ILE A 144 -8.61 -14.21 -7.28
C ILE A 144 -8.78 -15.07 -6.04
N LYS A 145 -9.66 -14.64 -5.15
CA LYS A 145 -9.91 -15.32 -3.88
C LYS A 145 -11.39 -15.21 -3.49
N ASP A 146 -11.93 -16.29 -2.96
CA ASP A 146 -13.26 -16.29 -2.33
C ASP A 146 -13.15 -15.62 -0.96
N VAL A 147 -13.57 -14.36 -0.90
CA VAL A 147 -13.53 -13.52 0.29
C VAL A 147 -14.95 -13.21 0.72
N LYS A 148 -15.28 -13.49 1.97
CA LYS A 148 -16.55 -13.10 2.55
C LYS A 148 -16.44 -11.75 3.23
N ASP A 149 -17.58 -11.06 3.40
CA ASP A 149 -17.60 -9.76 4.06
C ASP A 149 -17.09 -9.85 5.52
N GLU A 150 -17.31 -10.99 6.19
CA GLU A 150 -16.82 -11.26 7.55
C GLU A 150 -15.30 -11.40 7.67
N ASP A 151 -14.61 -11.67 6.56
CA ASP A 151 -13.16 -11.79 6.51
C ASP A 151 -12.45 -10.43 6.39
N ILE A 152 -13.23 -9.36 6.11
CA ILE A 152 -12.66 -8.04 5.83
C ILE A 152 -12.54 -7.23 7.11
N HIS A 153 -11.32 -6.86 7.41
CA HIS A 153 -10.97 -6.01 8.56
C HIS A 153 -10.19 -4.79 8.08
N ILE A 154 -10.92 -3.74 7.65
CA ILE A 154 -10.28 -2.52 7.16
C ILE A 154 -9.56 -1.78 8.29
N GLN A 155 -8.42 -1.22 7.96
CA GLN A 155 -7.68 -0.31 8.84
C GLN A 155 -8.39 1.05 8.86
N THR A 156 -9.10 1.35 9.96
CA THR A 156 -9.96 2.54 10.08
C THR A 156 -9.22 3.88 10.04
N GLU A 157 -7.90 3.88 10.26
CA GLU A 157 -7.02 5.03 10.09
C GLU A 157 -6.73 5.34 8.62
N GLU A 158 -6.93 4.36 7.74
CA GLU A 158 -6.64 4.44 6.31
C GLU A 158 -7.92 4.53 5.46
N ALA A 159 -8.98 3.79 5.84
CA ALA A 159 -10.20 3.67 5.05
C ALA A 159 -11.48 3.93 5.84
N LEU A 160 -12.44 4.63 5.20
CA LEU A 160 -13.81 4.86 5.71
C LEU A 160 -14.69 3.61 5.59
N GLY A 161 -14.39 2.75 4.63
CA GLY A 161 -15.16 1.56 4.33
C GLY A 161 -14.66 0.87 3.07
N TYR A 162 -15.37 -0.18 2.67
CA TYR A 162 -15.07 -0.95 1.48
C TYR A 162 -16.34 -1.28 0.69
N LYS A 163 -16.17 -1.71 -0.55
CA LYS A 163 -17.24 -2.27 -1.40
C LYS A 163 -16.70 -3.40 -2.27
N PHE A 164 -17.57 -4.36 -2.58
CA PHE A 164 -17.39 -5.22 -3.73
C PHE A 164 -18.20 -4.64 -4.89
N VAL A 165 -17.53 -4.31 -5.97
CA VAL A 165 -18.13 -3.67 -7.15
C VAL A 165 -17.92 -4.52 -8.39
N THR A 166 -18.92 -4.50 -9.27
CA THR A 166 -18.78 -5.04 -10.63
C THR A 166 -17.87 -4.14 -11.45
N ARG A 167 -17.42 -4.65 -12.60
CA ARG A 167 -16.64 -3.86 -13.57
C ARG A 167 -17.38 -2.58 -14.01
N GLU A 168 -18.68 -2.68 -14.23
CA GLU A 168 -19.51 -1.55 -14.64
C GLU A 168 -19.64 -0.49 -13.54
N GLU A 169 -19.87 -0.90 -12.31
CA GLU A 169 -19.92 0.01 -11.15
C GLU A 169 -18.55 0.68 -10.93
N LEU A 170 -17.45 -0.07 -11.10
CA LEU A 170 -16.10 0.47 -10.98
C LEU A 170 -15.84 1.54 -12.06
N LYS A 171 -16.25 1.30 -13.33
CA LYS A 171 -16.18 2.28 -14.41
C LYS A 171 -17.01 3.55 -14.09
N GLN A 172 -18.17 3.40 -13.47
CA GLN A 172 -18.99 4.53 -13.05
C GLN A 172 -18.32 5.36 -11.96
N ILE A 173 -17.74 4.70 -10.95
CA ILE A 173 -16.96 5.38 -9.90
C ILE A 173 -15.75 6.10 -10.53
N ALA A 174 -15.01 5.45 -11.41
CA ALA A 174 -13.87 6.06 -12.08
C ALA A 174 -14.25 7.26 -12.94
N ALA A 175 -15.44 7.24 -13.56
CA ALA A 175 -15.94 8.36 -14.39
C ALA A 175 -16.22 9.63 -13.57
N THR A 176 -16.39 9.54 -12.25
CA THR A 176 -16.46 10.73 -11.37
C THR A 176 -15.10 11.40 -11.17
N GLY A 177 -14.01 10.73 -11.54
CA GLY A 177 -12.64 11.15 -11.27
C GLY A 177 -12.15 10.83 -9.85
N GLU A 178 -12.93 10.09 -9.07
CA GLU A 178 -12.64 9.78 -7.67
C GLU A 178 -12.15 8.33 -7.45
N PHE A 179 -11.49 7.75 -8.45
CA PHE A 179 -10.82 6.46 -8.31
C PHE A 179 -9.32 6.60 -8.61
N LEU A 180 -8.49 6.25 -7.65
CA LEU A 180 -7.04 6.40 -7.75
C LEU A 180 -6.45 5.45 -8.81
N HIS A 181 -5.57 6.01 -9.62
CA HIS A 181 -4.79 5.27 -10.62
C HIS A 181 -5.62 4.54 -11.70
N TYR A 182 -6.94 4.76 -11.79
CA TYR A 182 -7.81 3.99 -12.67
C TYR A 182 -7.27 3.87 -14.11
N ASP A 183 -6.91 4.99 -14.74
CA ASP A 183 -6.42 4.99 -16.12
C ASP A 183 -5.13 4.19 -16.30
N SER A 184 -4.30 4.11 -15.27
CA SER A 184 -3.06 3.35 -15.30
C SER A 184 -3.27 1.85 -15.09
N ILE A 185 -4.36 1.45 -14.42
CA ILE A 185 -4.59 0.05 -14.03
C ILE A 185 -5.87 -0.57 -14.62
N LYS A 186 -6.67 0.17 -15.39
CA LYS A 186 -7.98 -0.28 -15.90
C LYS A 186 -7.92 -1.64 -16.62
N GLN A 187 -6.82 -1.93 -17.30
CA GLN A 187 -6.64 -3.22 -17.98
C GLN A 187 -6.70 -4.42 -17.03
N VAL A 188 -6.35 -4.28 -15.73
CA VAL A 188 -6.40 -5.37 -14.75
C VAL A 188 -7.83 -5.82 -14.44
N PHE A 189 -8.81 -4.96 -14.71
CA PHE A 189 -10.23 -5.23 -14.51
C PHE A 189 -10.93 -5.80 -15.75
N GLU A 190 -10.26 -5.87 -16.89
CA GLU A 190 -10.88 -6.23 -18.19
C GLU A 190 -10.77 -7.71 -18.55
N ASP A 191 -9.95 -8.49 -17.84
CA ASP A 191 -9.71 -9.93 -18.11
C ASP A 191 -10.62 -10.85 -17.31
#